data_6acf378edc6e156646f9c2c8ee881c45
#
_entry.id   6acf378edc6e156646f9c2c8ee881c45
#
_cell.length_a   1.000
_cell.length_b   1.000
_cell.length_c   1.000
_cell.angle_alpha   90.00
_cell.angle_beta   90.00
_cell.angle_gamma   90.00
#
_symmetry.space_group_name_H-M   'P 1'
#
loop_
_entity.id
_entity.type
_entity.pdbx_description
1 polymer ?
#
loop_
_entity_poly.entity_id
_entity_poly.type
_entity_poly.pdbx_seq_one_letter_code
_entity_poly.pdbx_strand_id
1 'polypeptide(L)'
;MNKARDKIRTLIVDDEPLARRNLRALLKTDPEIEIIGEARSGPEAVRVIKSQLPALVFLDIQMPEMNGFEVLEQIAEDVLPTIVFVTAFDKYALKAFEVHALDYLLKPFDDARFEKALRQAKKQIEDREISELSRRLLDLLDERAAPQAARAKAERYLTRLMIKSSGRVTFLKTEDVDWIEADNYYAKLHTDKKSHLLRE
;
A
#
# COMPACT_ATOMS: atom_id res chain seq x y z
N MET A 1 25.96 -5.94 11.36
CA MET A 1 25.72 -6.76 10.16
C MET A 1 24.45 -6.20 9.52
N ASN A 2 24.60 -5.53 8.38
CA ASN A 2 23.49 -4.94 7.64
C ASN A 2 22.75 -6.10 6.96
N LYS A 3 21.56 -6.46 7.47
CA LYS A 3 20.70 -7.44 6.80
C LYS A 3 20.33 -6.84 5.45
N ALA A 4 20.74 -7.49 4.36
CA ALA A 4 20.33 -7.06 3.04
C ALA A 4 18.79 -6.97 3.04
N ARG A 5 18.26 -5.79 2.86
CA ARG A 5 16.79 -5.56 2.74
C ARG A 5 16.33 -6.32 1.51
N ASP A 6 15.25 -7.04 1.62
CA ASP A 6 14.66 -7.69 0.46
C ASP A 6 14.28 -6.62 -0.56
N LYS A 7 14.58 -6.86 -1.83
CA LYS A 7 14.29 -5.89 -2.89
C LYS A 7 12.79 -5.75 -3.10
N ILE A 8 12.35 -4.54 -3.44
CA ILE A 8 10.96 -4.24 -3.74
C ILE A 8 10.60 -4.84 -5.09
N ARG A 9 9.80 -5.89 -5.05
CA ARG A 9 9.31 -6.62 -6.23
C ARG A 9 8.33 -5.75 -7.00
N THR A 10 8.73 -5.32 -8.20
CA THR A 10 8.05 -4.29 -8.99
C THR A 10 7.60 -4.85 -10.33
N LEU A 11 6.33 -4.61 -10.69
CA LEU A 11 5.73 -4.92 -11.98
C LEU A 11 5.53 -3.65 -12.79
N ILE A 12 5.82 -3.70 -14.08
CA ILE A 12 5.55 -2.63 -15.05
C ILE A 12 4.40 -3.07 -15.95
N VAL A 13 3.34 -2.24 -16.04
CA VAL A 13 2.14 -2.53 -16.84
C VAL A 13 1.84 -1.37 -17.76
N ASP A 14 1.98 -1.60 -19.07
CA ASP A 14 1.76 -0.59 -20.11
C ASP A 14 1.67 -1.31 -21.45
N ASP A 15 0.74 -0.97 -22.32
CA ASP A 15 0.62 -1.62 -23.64
C ASP A 15 1.71 -1.13 -24.61
N GLU A 16 2.25 0.08 -24.42
CA GLU A 16 3.31 0.66 -25.24
C GLU A 16 4.70 0.10 -24.90
N PRO A 17 5.38 -0.59 -25.84
CA PRO A 17 6.72 -1.14 -25.58
C PRO A 17 7.78 -0.08 -25.22
N LEU A 18 7.63 1.13 -25.75
CA LEU A 18 8.57 2.23 -25.48
C LEU A 18 8.42 2.74 -24.04
N ALA A 19 7.18 2.90 -23.55
CA ALA A 19 6.89 3.32 -22.20
C ALA A 19 7.43 2.30 -21.17
N ARG A 20 7.21 1.01 -21.38
CA ARG A 20 7.79 -0.05 -20.53
C ARG A 20 9.32 -0.01 -20.52
N ARG A 21 9.95 0.20 -21.68
CA ARG A 21 11.42 0.30 -21.79
C ARG A 21 11.96 1.49 -21.01
N ASN A 22 11.30 2.65 -21.08
CA ASN A 22 11.68 3.86 -20.35
C ASN A 22 11.55 3.65 -18.84
N LEU A 23 10.42 3.15 -18.36
CA LEU A 23 10.22 2.84 -16.93
C LEU A 23 11.25 1.81 -16.43
N ARG A 24 11.53 0.77 -17.21
CA ARG A 24 12.56 -0.21 -16.90
C ARG A 24 13.95 0.43 -16.76
N ALA A 25 14.30 1.36 -17.65
CA ALA A 25 15.59 2.07 -17.58
C ALA A 25 15.71 2.88 -16.30
N LEU A 26 14.67 3.63 -15.94
CA LEU A 26 14.61 4.43 -14.71
C LEU A 26 14.67 3.55 -13.45
N LEU A 27 13.87 2.49 -13.39
CA LEU A 27 13.83 1.57 -12.23
C LEU A 27 15.14 0.81 -12.01
N LYS A 28 15.88 0.49 -13.07
CA LYS A 28 17.17 -0.21 -12.97
C LYS A 28 18.27 0.61 -12.30
N THR A 29 18.12 1.92 -12.19
CA THR A 29 19.08 2.79 -11.48
C THR A 29 19.00 2.64 -9.97
N ASP A 30 17.89 2.13 -9.44
CA ASP A 30 17.67 1.96 -8.00
C ASP A 30 17.98 0.50 -7.57
N PRO A 31 19.00 0.28 -6.73
CA PRO A 31 19.41 -1.07 -6.31
C PRO A 31 18.40 -1.78 -5.41
N GLU A 32 17.44 -1.06 -4.80
CA GLU A 32 16.39 -1.64 -3.95
C GLU A 32 15.22 -2.18 -4.76
N ILE A 33 15.17 -1.92 -6.08
CA ILE A 33 14.10 -2.38 -6.97
C ILE A 33 14.48 -3.69 -7.65
N GLU A 34 13.54 -4.62 -7.66
CA GLU A 34 13.58 -5.84 -8.47
C GLU A 34 12.42 -5.86 -9.46
N ILE A 35 12.69 -5.69 -10.73
CA ILE A 35 11.66 -5.80 -11.76
C ILE A 35 11.37 -7.28 -11.99
N ILE A 36 10.22 -7.75 -11.48
CA ILE A 36 9.80 -9.15 -11.55
C ILE A 36 9.13 -9.51 -12.88
N GLY A 37 8.66 -8.50 -13.62
CA GLY A 37 8.02 -8.72 -14.91
C GLY A 37 7.51 -7.44 -15.57
N GLU A 38 6.99 -7.62 -16.77
CA GLU A 38 6.23 -6.62 -17.52
C GLU A 38 4.91 -7.26 -17.98
N ALA A 39 3.83 -6.47 -17.99
CA ALA A 39 2.57 -6.85 -18.60
C ALA A 39 2.19 -5.81 -19.66
N ARG A 40 1.57 -6.25 -20.76
CA ARG A 40 1.19 -5.43 -21.91
C ARG A 40 -0.31 -5.26 -22.05
N SER A 41 -1.08 -5.79 -21.11
CA SER A 41 -2.54 -5.67 -21.09
C SER A 41 -3.07 -5.84 -19.67
N GLY A 42 -4.32 -5.37 -19.43
CA GLY A 42 -4.99 -5.54 -18.15
C GLY A 42 -5.14 -6.99 -17.69
N PRO A 43 -5.63 -7.91 -18.55
CA PRO A 43 -5.74 -9.33 -18.17
C PRO A 43 -4.39 -9.98 -17.81
N GLU A 44 -3.31 -9.60 -18.50
CA GLU A 44 -1.96 -10.06 -18.16
C GLU A 44 -1.50 -9.51 -16.79
N ALA A 45 -1.76 -8.23 -16.54
CA ALA A 45 -1.45 -7.58 -15.26
C ALA A 45 -2.15 -8.28 -14.09
N VAL A 46 -3.47 -8.53 -14.19
CA VAL A 46 -4.24 -9.25 -13.15
C VAL A 46 -3.63 -10.62 -12.85
N ARG A 47 -3.30 -11.38 -13.89
CA ARG A 47 -2.69 -12.72 -13.74
C ARG A 47 -1.34 -12.63 -13.02
N VAL A 48 -0.46 -11.71 -13.42
CA VAL A 48 0.86 -11.55 -12.81
C VAL A 48 0.76 -11.06 -11.38
N ILE A 49 -0.10 -10.08 -11.08
CA ILE A 49 -0.31 -9.57 -9.72
C ILE A 49 -0.77 -10.69 -8.80
N LYS A 50 -1.80 -11.46 -9.20
CA LYS A 50 -2.32 -12.58 -8.39
C LYS A 50 -1.32 -13.71 -8.17
N SER A 51 -0.47 -13.99 -9.15
CA SER A 51 0.47 -15.13 -9.06
C SER A 51 1.80 -14.77 -8.42
N GLN A 52 2.27 -13.54 -8.61
CA GLN A 52 3.59 -13.12 -8.16
C GLN A 52 3.59 -12.14 -6.99
N LEU A 53 2.43 -11.57 -6.63
CA LEU A 53 2.26 -10.67 -5.49
C LEU A 53 3.35 -9.57 -5.44
N PRO A 54 3.43 -8.68 -6.46
CA PRO A 54 4.37 -7.56 -6.44
C PRO A 54 4.06 -6.62 -5.27
N ALA A 55 5.09 -5.98 -4.72
CA ALA A 55 4.92 -4.93 -3.71
C ALA A 55 4.58 -3.57 -4.35
N LEU A 56 5.05 -3.34 -5.58
CA LEU A 56 4.87 -2.09 -6.33
C LEU A 56 4.44 -2.38 -7.77
N VAL A 57 3.47 -1.62 -8.28
CA VAL A 57 3.04 -1.70 -9.68
C VAL A 57 2.99 -0.30 -10.29
N PHE A 58 3.72 -0.10 -11.38
CA PHE A 58 3.52 1.03 -12.28
C PHE A 58 2.51 0.61 -13.34
N LEU A 59 1.36 1.29 -13.40
CA LEU A 59 0.19 0.85 -14.15
C LEU A 59 -0.31 1.95 -15.09
N ASP A 60 -0.33 1.69 -16.39
CA ASP A 60 -1.07 2.57 -17.30
C ASP A 60 -2.57 2.40 -17.10
N ILE A 61 -3.27 3.51 -17.24
CA ILE A 61 -4.74 3.53 -17.15
C ILE A 61 -5.36 3.07 -18.47
N GLN A 62 -4.88 3.56 -19.59
CA GLN A 62 -5.48 3.22 -20.89
C GLN A 62 -4.72 2.10 -21.57
N MET A 63 -5.31 0.93 -21.48
CA MET A 63 -4.86 -0.27 -22.19
C MET A 63 -6.03 -0.92 -22.94
N PRO A 64 -5.78 -1.62 -24.04
CA PRO A 64 -6.80 -2.41 -24.73
C PRO A 64 -7.45 -3.46 -23.81
N GLU A 65 -8.71 -3.77 -24.07
CA GLU A 65 -9.54 -4.80 -23.40
C GLU A 65 -9.90 -4.49 -21.95
N MET A 66 -8.98 -4.01 -21.14
CA MET A 66 -9.17 -3.74 -19.71
C MET A 66 -8.28 -2.58 -19.27
N ASN A 67 -8.89 -1.52 -18.77
CA ASN A 67 -8.16 -0.35 -18.28
C ASN A 67 -7.56 -0.57 -16.87
N GLY A 68 -6.66 0.33 -16.44
CA GLY A 68 -5.96 0.20 -15.16
C GLY A 68 -6.87 0.19 -13.93
N PHE A 69 -8.02 0.87 -13.96
CA PHE A 69 -8.99 0.82 -12.85
C PHE A 69 -9.70 -0.52 -12.78
N GLU A 70 -10.11 -1.07 -13.93
CA GLU A 70 -10.71 -2.40 -14.02
C GLU A 70 -9.74 -3.51 -13.57
N VAL A 71 -8.42 -3.30 -13.78
CA VAL A 71 -7.40 -4.20 -13.21
C VAL A 71 -7.48 -4.21 -11.69
N LEU A 72 -7.60 -3.04 -11.04
CA LEU A 72 -7.68 -2.94 -9.57
C LEU A 72 -8.97 -3.58 -9.02
N GLU A 73 -10.10 -3.39 -9.70
CA GLU A 73 -11.39 -4.00 -9.32
C GLU A 73 -11.34 -5.54 -9.33
N GLN A 74 -10.43 -6.14 -10.11
CA GLN A 74 -10.26 -7.59 -10.16
C GLN A 74 -9.27 -8.16 -9.15
N ILE A 75 -8.60 -7.30 -8.37
CA ILE A 75 -7.63 -7.70 -7.36
C ILE A 75 -8.29 -7.57 -5.99
N ALA A 76 -8.17 -8.60 -5.16
CA ALA A 76 -8.68 -8.56 -3.80
C ALA A 76 -7.90 -7.55 -2.94
N GLU A 77 -8.58 -6.86 -2.02
CA GLU A 77 -8.00 -5.78 -1.21
C GLU A 77 -6.79 -6.21 -0.38
N ASP A 78 -6.82 -7.45 0.13
CA ASP A 78 -5.76 -8.02 0.96
C ASP A 78 -4.44 -8.31 0.21
N VAL A 79 -4.48 -8.32 -1.14
CA VAL A 79 -3.30 -8.54 -2.00
C VAL A 79 -2.99 -7.32 -2.87
N LEU A 80 -3.64 -6.18 -2.63
CA LEU A 80 -3.45 -4.97 -3.41
C LEU A 80 -2.05 -4.39 -3.21
N PRO A 81 -1.22 -4.32 -4.28
CA PRO A 81 0.10 -3.71 -4.21
C PRO A 81 0.03 -2.19 -4.05
N THR A 82 1.17 -1.56 -3.78
CA THR A 82 1.28 -0.11 -3.94
C THR A 82 1.19 0.24 -5.43
N ILE A 83 0.26 1.12 -5.80
CA ILE A 83 -0.01 1.49 -7.19
C ILE A 83 0.50 2.89 -7.47
N VAL A 84 1.25 3.04 -8.55
CA VAL A 84 1.60 4.32 -9.18
C VAL A 84 1.05 4.31 -10.60
N PHE A 85 0.06 5.13 -10.88
CA PHE A 85 -0.44 5.27 -12.25
C PHE A 85 0.54 6.05 -13.13
N VAL A 86 0.74 5.60 -14.36
CA VAL A 86 1.64 6.23 -15.34
C VAL A 86 0.92 6.31 -16.68
N THR A 87 0.35 7.46 -17.01
CA THR A 87 -0.54 7.60 -18.15
C THR A 87 -0.40 8.93 -18.90
N ALA A 88 -0.83 9.00 -20.15
CA ALA A 88 -0.87 10.24 -20.94
C ALA A 88 -2.12 11.09 -20.67
N PHE A 89 -3.04 10.67 -19.80
CA PHE A 89 -4.34 11.30 -19.62
C PHE A 89 -4.48 11.94 -18.25
N ASP A 90 -4.64 13.25 -18.21
CA ASP A 90 -4.81 14.06 -17.00
C ASP A 90 -6.19 13.93 -16.33
N LYS A 91 -7.22 13.67 -17.13
CA LYS A 91 -8.62 13.59 -16.67
C LYS A 91 -8.91 12.51 -15.62
N TYR A 92 -8.03 11.54 -15.47
CA TYR A 92 -8.18 10.44 -14.52
C TYR A 92 -7.51 10.68 -13.16
N ALA A 93 -6.83 11.82 -12.99
CA ALA A 93 -6.12 12.12 -11.74
C ALA A 93 -7.05 12.09 -10.52
N LEU A 94 -8.26 12.66 -10.61
CA LEU A 94 -9.23 12.62 -9.52
C LEU A 94 -9.67 11.19 -9.19
N LYS A 95 -9.96 10.37 -10.20
CA LYS A 95 -10.36 8.98 -10.00
C LYS A 95 -9.22 8.13 -9.40
N ALA A 96 -7.96 8.45 -9.71
CA ALA A 96 -6.81 7.76 -9.12
C ALA A 96 -6.74 7.94 -7.60
N PHE A 97 -7.13 9.11 -7.08
CA PHE A 97 -7.24 9.34 -5.64
C PHE A 97 -8.37 8.52 -5.00
N GLU A 98 -9.50 8.36 -5.68
CA GLU A 98 -10.65 7.58 -5.17
C GLU A 98 -10.31 6.09 -4.99
N VAL A 99 -9.44 5.53 -5.83
CA VAL A 99 -9.00 4.12 -5.74
C VAL A 99 -7.74 3.93 -4.90
N HIS A 100 -7.37 4.93 -4.09
CA HIS A 100 -6.23 4.88 -3.17
C HIS A 100 -4.87 4.61 -3.85
N ALA A 101 -4.73 5.02 -5.11
CA ALA A 101 -3.43 5.03 -5.75
C ALA A 101 -2.47 5.96 -5.00
N LEU A 102 -1.24 5.53 -4.83
CA LEU A 102 -0.24 6.33 -4.10
C LEU A 102 0.10 7.62 -4.84
N ASP A 103 0.28 7.52 -6.14
CA ASP A 103 0.72 8.65 -6.96
C ASP A 103 0.26 8.49 -8.41
N TYR A 104 0.38 9.59 -9.17
CA TYR A 104 -0.06 9.70 -10.55
C TYR A 104 1.02 10.41 -11.38
N LEU A 105 1.63 9.70 -12.33
CA LEU A 105 2.64 10.21 -13.25
C LEU A 105 2.01 10.49 -14.61
N LEU A 106 1.89 11.77 -14.97
CA LEU A 106 1.41 12.16 -16.29
C LEU A 106 2.57 12.15 -17.30
N LYS A 107 2.44 11.36 -18.36
CA LYS A 107 3.40 11.31 -19.47
C LYS A 107 3.26 12.57 -20.36
N PRO A 108 4.36 13.24 -20.78
CA PRO A 108 5.75 12.96 -20.38
C PRO A 108 6.07 13.50 -18.96
N PHE A 109 6.86 12.80 -18.20
CA PHE A 109 7.37 13.22 -16.89
C PHE A 109 8.90 13.25 -16.91
N ASP A 110 9.49 14.08 -16.06
CA ASP A 110 10.93 14.16 -15.88
C ASP A 110 11.44 13.18 -14.80
N ASP A 111 12.75 13.00 -14.75
CA ASP A 111 13.40 12.09 -13.79
C ASP A 111 13.11 12.51 -12.33
N ALA A 112 13.08 13.81 -12.04
CA ALA A 112 12.83 14.32 -10.69
C ALA A 112 11.41 13.97 -10.21
N ARG A 113 10.42 14.05 -11.10
CA ARG A 113 9.03 13.66 -10.81
C ARG A 113 8.91 12.15 -10.58
N PHE A 114 9.58 11.35 -11.41
CA PHE A 114 9.64 9.89 -11.25
C PHE A 114 10.30 9.50 -9.92
N GLU A 115 11.46 10.05 -9.61
CA GLU A 115 12.16 9.78 -8.35
C GLU A 115 11.34 10.15 -7.11
N LYS A 116 10.56 11.25 -7.17
CA LYS A 116 9.66 11.62 -6.09
C LYS A 116 8.60 10.54 -5.87
N ALA A 117 7.95 10.07 -6.93
CA ALA A 117 6.95 9.02 -6.86
C ALA A 117 7.54 7.70 -6.32
N LEU A 118 8.74 7.34 -6.80
CA LEU A 118 9.43 6.13 -6.34
C LEU A 118 9.78 6.20 -4.85
N ARG A 119 10.31 7.34 -4.37
CA ARG A 119 10.58 7.55 -2.94
C ARG A 119 9.32 7.42 -2.09
N GLN A 120 8.20 7.96 -2.54
CA GLN A 120 6.92 7.84 -1.84
C GLN A 120 6.44 6.39 -1.81
N ALA A 121 6.58 5.66 -2.93
CA ALA A 121 6.21 4.25 -3.00
C ALA A 121 7.05 3.38 -2.03
N LYS A 122 8.36 3.57 -2.02
CA LYS A 122 9.26 2.88 -1.10
C LYS A 122 8.89 3.13 0.36
N LYS A 123 8.62 4.39 0.72
CA LYS A 123 8.20 4.75 2.08
C LYS A 123 6.88 4.10 2.47
N GLN A 124 5.88 4.09 1.58
CA GLN A 124 4.59 3.47 1.88
C GLN A 124 4.71 1.96 2.08
N ILE A 125 5.52 1.29 1.26
CA ILE A 125 5.78 -0.15 1.40
C ILE A 125 6.45 -0.43 2.75
N GLU A 126 7.47 0.33 3.12
CA GLU A 126 8.15 0.22 4.41
C GLU A 126 7.19 0.44 5.59
N ASP A 127 6.35 1.46 5.54
CA ASP A 127 5.37 1.76 6.59
C ASP A 127 4.34 0.61 6.73
N ARG A 128 3.93 -0.03 5.63
CA ARG A 128 3.05 -1.22 5.65
C ARG A 128 3.73 -2.42 6.31
N GLU A 129 4.96 -2.74 5.92
CA GLU A 129 5.74 -3.86 6.49
C GLU A 129 5.92 -3.71 8.00
N ILE A 130 6.25 -2.49 8.46
CA ILE A 130 6.40 -2.18 9.89
C ILE A 130 5.06 -2.37 10.63
N SER A 131 3.96 -1.94 10.02
CA SER A 131 2.62 -2.07 10.62
C SER A 131 2.20 -3.54 10.73
N GLU A 132 2.45 -4.35 9.71
CA GLU A 132 2.18 -5.78 9.73
C GLU A 132 3.04 -6.53 10.75
N LEU A 133 4.32 -6.20 10.83
CA LEU A 133 5.22 -6.79 11.84
C LEU A 133 4.75 -6.45 13.26
N SER A 134 4.38 -5.20 13.49
CA SER A 134 3.86 -4.74 14.78
C SER A 134 2.59 -5.48 15.18
N ARG A 135 1.66 -5.69 14.23
CA ARG A 135 0.43 -6.46 14.46
C ARG A 135 0.74 -7.91 14.82
N ARG A 136 1.62 -8.57 14.06
CA ARG A 136 2.01 -9.96 14.34
C ARG A 136 2.67 -10.12 15.71
N LEU A 137 3.49 -9.15 16.12
CA LEU A 137 4.10 -9.14 17.46
C LEU A 137 3.04 -9.00 18.56
N LEU A 138 2.04 -8.15 18.37
CA LEU A 138 0.93 -8.00 19.32
C LEU A 138 0.12 -9.28 19.43
N ASP A 139 -0.22 -9.91 18.31
CA ASP A 139 -0.94 -11.20 18.26
C ASP A 139 -0.18 -12.28 19.06
N LEU A 140 1.15 -12.35 18.91
CA LEU A 140 2.00 -13.30 19.66
C LEU A 140 2.06 -13.01 21.17
N LEU A 141 1.98 -11.73 21.57
CA LEU A 141 1.96 -11.35 22.98
C LEU A 141 0.60 -11.67 23.61
N ASP A 142 -0.50 -11.46 22.89
CA ASP A 142 -1.84 -11.78 23.34
C ASP A 142 -2.05 -13.31 23.46
N GLU A 143 -1.46 -14.12 22.56
CA GLU A 143 -1.47 -15.59 22.67
C GLU A 143 -0.76 -16.09 23.93
N ARG A 144 0.28 -15.42 24.40
CA ARG A 144 1.02 -15.77 25.63
C ARG A 144 0.34 -15.29 26.91
N ALA A 145 -0.48 -14.24 26.81
CA ALA A 145 -1.16 -13.65 27.97
C ALA A 145 -2.50 -14.33 28.31
N ALA A 146 -3.06 -15.17 27.42
CA ALA A 146 -4.34 -15.82 27.64
C ALA A 146 -4.18 -17.11 28.45
N PRO A 147 -4.84 -17.26 29.65
CA PRO A 147 -4.95 -18.53 30.35
C PRO A 147 -5.71 -19.53 29.47
N GLN A 148 -5.28 -20.81 29.52
CA GLN A 148 -5.77 -21.93 28.70
C GLN A 148 -7.30 -22.21 28.74
N ALA A 149 -8.06 -21.50 29.60
CA ALA A 149 -9.49 -21.71 29.82
C ALA A 149 -10.45 -20.91 28.91
N ALA A 150 -9.95 -19.97 28.07
CA ALA A 150 -10.81 -19.05 27.30
C ALA A 150 -10.87 -19.35 25.79
N ARG A 151 -10.50 -20.55 25.35
CA ARG A 151 -10.49 -20.95 23.91
C ARG A 151 -11.84 -21.21 23.26
N ALA A 152 -12.95 -20.99 23.95
CA ALA A 152 -14.28 -21.14 23.42
C ALA A 152 -14.99 -19.78 23.28
N LYS A 153 -15.12 -19.30 22.03
CA LYS A 153 -15.84 -18.08 21.64
C LYS A 153 -15.18 -16.74 22.03
N ALA A 154 -14.05 -16.39 21.42
CA ALA A 154 -13.69 -14.98 21.27
C ALA A 154 -14.00 -14.55 19.84
N GLU A 155 -15.09 -13.83 19.65
CA GLU A 155 -15.26 -12.94 18.51
C GLU A 155 -14.02 -12.02 18.47
N ARG A 156 -13.42 -11.88 17.28
CA ARG A 156 -12.16 -11.13 17.10
C ARG A 156 -12.42 -9.62 17.21
N TYR A 157 -12.50 -9.11 18.42
CA TYR A 157 -12.50 -7.67 18.67
C TYR A 157 -11.07 -7.18 18.89
N LEU A 158 -10.74 -6.06 18.28
CA LEU A 158 -9.48 -5.36 18.52
C LEU A 158 -9.47 -4.88 19.99
N THR A 159 -8.54 -5.35 20.78
CA THR A 159 -8.40 -4.93 22.20
C THR A 159 -7.49 -3.71 22.35
N ARG A 160 -6.67 -3.39 21.33
CA ARG A 160 -5.77 -2.24 21.33
C ARG A 160 -5.66 -1.62 19.94
N LEU A 161 -5.59 -0.30 19.91
CA LEU A 161 -5.37 0.52 18.71
C LEU A 161 -3.97 1.11 18.77
N MET A 162 -3.22 1.00 17.67
CA MET A 162 -1.92 1.64 17.52
C MET A 162 -2.11 3.00 16.83
N ILE A 163 -1.74 4.07 17.52
CA ILE A 163 -1.84 5.44 17.01
C ILE A 163 -0.45 5.97 16.75
N LYS A 164 -0.17 6.35 15.50
CA LYS A 164 1.09 6.99 15.10
C LYS A 164 0.85 8.49 14.95
N SER A 165 1.45 9.29 15.81
CA SER A 165 1.38 10.76 15.71
C SER A 165 2.76 11.36 15.93
N SER A 166 3.17 12.25 15.02
CA SER A 166 4.45 13.01 15.10
C SER A 166 5.68 12.16 15.42
N GLY A 167 5.79 10.97 14.79
CA GLY A 167 6.93 10.07 14.98
C GLY A 167 6.90 9.24 16.27
N ARG A 168 5.82 9.32 17.06
CA ARG A 168 5.60 8.49 18.24
C ARG A 168 4.49 7.48 17.98
N VAL A 169 4.68 6.26 18.47
CA VAL A 169 3.67 5.21 18.48
C VAL A 169 3.09 5.13 19.89
N THR A 170 1.76 5.25 19.98
CA THR A 170 1.00 5.12 21.23
C THR A 170 0.02 3.97 21.08
N PHE A 171 -0.03 3.08 22.06
CA PHE A 171 -1.03 2.02 22.11
C PHE A 171 -2.17 2.46 23.00
N LEU A 172 -3.38 2.52 22.44
CA LEU A 172 -4.61 2.85 23.13
C LEU A 172 -5.44 1.56 23.26
N LYS A 173 -5.91 1.25 24.46
CA LYS A 173 -6.86 0.15 24.62
C LYS A 173 -8.22 0.57 24.09
N THR A 174 -8.93 -0.35 23.43
CA THR A 174 -10.27 -0.04 22.90
C THR A 174 -11.29 0.24 23.99
N GLU A 175 -11.08 -0.32 25.20
CA GLU A 175 -11.88 -0.02 26.39
C GLU A 175 -11.72 1.42 26.93
N ASP A 176 -10.62 2.10 26.58
CA ASP A 176 -10.35 3.48 26.97
C ASP A 176 -10.92 4.51 25.95
N VAL A 177 -11.53 4.05 24.85
CA VAL A 177 -12.14 4.90 23.81
C VAL A 177 -13.60 5.14 24.16
N ASP A 178 -13.96 6.39 24.47
CA ASP A 178 -15.33 6.76 24.80
C ASP A 178 -16.20 6.87 23.55
N TRP A 179 -15.67 7.49 22.49
CA TRP A 179 -16.36 7.61 21.20
C TRP A 179 -15.39 7.95 20.08
N ILE A 180 -15.84 7.72 18.82
CA ILE A 180 -15.07 7.93 17.60
C ILE A 180 -15.78 8.96 16.74
N GLU A 181 -15.06 10.00 16.36
CA GLU A 181 -15.49 11.04 15.43
C GLU A 181 -14.88 10.77 14.06
N ALA A 182 -15.72 10.64 13.04
CA ALA A 182 -15.26 10.55 11.65
C ALA A 182 -15.06 11.97 11.10
N ASP A 183 -13.84 12.28 10.64
CA ASP A 183 -13.48 13.57 10.07
C ASP A 183 -12.76 13.34 8.73
N ASN A 184 -13.54 13.31 7.64
CA ASN A 184 -13.10 13.06 6.25
C ASN A 184 -12.20 11.83 6.10
N TYR A 185 -10.87 12.02 6.18
CA TYR A 185 -9.85 10.97 6.01
C TYR A 185 -9.21 10.52 7.33
N TYR A 186 -9.79 10.92 8.48
CA TYR A 186 -9.26 10.62 9.79
C TYR A 186 -10.37 10.14 10.71
N ALA A 187 -10.06 9.16 11.55
CA ALA A 187 -10.87 8.86 12.72
C ALA A 187 -10.22 9.52 13.95
N LYS A 188 -10.98 10.32 14.67
CA LYS A 188 -10.54 10.94 15.91
C LYS A 188 -11.11 10.15 17.09
N LEU A 189 -10.22 9.51 17.84
CA LEU A 189 -10.56 8.69 18.98
C LEU A 189 -10.54 9.57 20.23
N HIS A 190 -11.65 9.66 20.91
CA HIS A 190 -11.80 10.42 22.15
C HIS A 190 -11.70 9.51 23.36
N THR A 191 -10.91 9.92 24.34
CA THR A 191 -10.73 9.28 25.65
C THR A 191 -10.95 10.32 26.72
N ASP A 192 -11.22 9.90 27.96
CA ASP A 192 -11.43 10.80 29.13
C ASP A 192 -10.41 11.95 29.25
N LYS A 193 -9.19 11.79 28.74
CA LYS A 193 -8.09 12.72 28.94
C LYS A 193 -7.56 13.38 27.69
N LYS A 194 -7.76 12.80 26.50
CA LYS A 194 -7.14 13.27 25.23
C LYS A 194 -7.92 12.76 24.02
N SER A 195 -7.75 13.47 22.91
CA SER A 195 -8.15 12.96 21.62
C SER A 195 -6.93 12.53 20.80
N HIS A 196 -7.05 11.44 20.06
CA HIS A 196 -6.01 10.87 19.22
C HIS A 196 -6.49 10.80 17.79
N LEU A 197 -5.67 11.24 16.84
CA LEU A 197 -5.97 11.16 15.41
C LEU A 197 -5.45 9.82 14.88
N LEU A 198 -6.35 8.99 14.36
CA LEU A 198 -6.02 7.78 13.62
C LEU A 198 -6.13 8.10 12.12
N ARG A 199 -5.07 7.88 11.38
CA ARG A 199 -5.05 7.95 9.93
C ARG A 199 -5.04 6.51 9.40
N GLU A 200 -6.02 6.17 8.58
CA GLU A 200 -5.96 4.95 7.80
C GLU A 200 -4.85 4.96 6.76
#